data_583148d0a7bf6cc51cf8fb650f9c96dd
#
_entry.id   583148d0a7bf6cc51cf8fb650f9c96dd
#
_cell.length_a   1.000
_cell.length_b   1.000
_cell.length_c   1.000
_cell.angle_alpha   90.00
_cell.angle_beta   90.00
_cell.angle_gamma   90.00
#
_symmetry.space_group_name_H-M   'P 1'
#
loop_
_entity.id
_entity.type
_entity.pdbx_description
1 polymer ?
#
loop_
_entity_poly.entity_id
_entity_poly.type
_entity_poly.pdbx_seq_one_letter_code
_entity_poly.pdbx_strand_id
1 'polypeptide(L)'
;EIITTPFTFFATAETIAFLKAKPVFVDIDEKTYNIDPSKIEEKITPKTKAIIPVSLYGQPADMDEINQIAKKHNLKVIVDGAQSFGSNYKGESDSNLGDISCTSFFPAKPLGCYGDGGALFTNDEKLADKIKSLRLHGQSIRYHHQYIGMGGRLDTIQAAVLNVKLKYYEKDLKLRQDVAEKYTKALHAKNIETPFVKTDRTSAW
;
A
#
# COMPACT_ATOMS: atom_id res chain seq x y z
N GLU A 1 -4.01 -8.88 -16.81
CA GLU A 1 -4.83 -9.01 -15.60
C GLU A 1 -3.96 -8.68 -14.37
N ILE A 2 -4.55 -8.02 -13.39
CA ILE A 2 -3.91 -7.69 -12.11
C ILE A 2 -4.87 -8.10 -10.99
N ILE A 3 -4.37 -8.91 -10.08
CA ILE A 3 -5.15 -9.42 -8.93
C ILE A 3 -5.14 -8.38 -7.82
N THR A 4 -6.31 -8.11 -7.25
CA THR A 4 -6.48 -7.25 -6.05
C THR A 4 -7.75 -7.65 -5.29
N THR A 5 -8.12 -6.91 -4.26
CA THR A 5 -9.36 -7.12 -3.48
C THR A 5 -10.45 -6.13 -3.89
N PRO A 6 -11.75 -6.50 -3.83
CA PRO A 6 -12.84 -5.56 -4.03
C PRO A 6 -13.10 -4.67 -2.79
N PHE A 7 -12.62 -5.08 -1.61
CA PHE A 7 -12.81 -4.35 -0.37
C PHE A 7 -11.62 -3.41 -0.11
N THR A 8 -11.66 -2.26 -0.80
CA THR A 8 -10.61 -1.23 -0.76
C THR A 8 -11.17 0.11 -1.24
N PHE A 9 -10.35 1.16 -1.16
CA PHE A 9 -10.66 2.41 -1.84
C PHE A 9 -10.61 2.24 -3.36
N PHE A 10 -11.46 2.94 -4.08
CA PHE A 10 -11.64 2.79 -5.53
C PHE A 10 -10.32 2.91 -6.34
N ALA A 11 -9.39 3.77 -5.90
CA ALA A 11 -8.13 4.03 -6.59
C ALA A 11 -7.29 2.76 -6.85
N THR A 12 -7.36 1.75 -5.99
CA THR A 12 -6.63 0.49 -6.18
C THR A 12 -7.04 -0.20 -7.49
N ALA A 13 -8.35 -0.30 -7.76
CA ALA A 13 -8.86 -0.89 -9.00
C ALA A 13 -8.89 0.11 -10.16
N GLU A 14 -9.13 1.39 -9.87
CA GLU A 14 -9.16 2.48 -10.85
C GLU A 14 -7.83 2.60 -11.60
N THR A 15 -6.69 2.57 -10.90
CA THR A 15 -5.37 2.66 -11.51
C THR A 15 -5.08 1.50 -12.46
N ILE A 16 -5.56 0.30 -12.14
CA ILE A 16 -5.48 -0.88 -13.02
C ILE A 16 -6.28 -0.63 -14.30
N ALA A 17 -7.53 -0.19 -14.15
CA ALA A 17 -8.43 0.08 -15.26
C ALA A 17 -7.95 1.26 -16.13
N PHE A 18 -7.38 2.30 -15.51
CA PHE A 18 -6.81 3.45 -16.19
C PHE A 18 -5.70 3.07 -17.17
N LEU A 19 -4.92 2.05 -16.82
CA LEU A 19 -3.88 1.47 -17.68
C LEU A 19 -4.45 0.45 -18.69
N LYS A 20 -5.77 0.35 -18.84
CA LYS A 20 -6.47 -0.64 -19.69
C LYS A 20 -6.15 -2.08 -19.34
N ALA A 21 -5.67 -2.32 -18.11
CA ALA A 21 -5.55 -3.65 -17.55
C ALA A 21 -6.88 -4.09 -16.91
N LYS A 22 -7.07 -5.38 -16.73
CA LYS A 22 -8.28 -5.94 -16.12
C LYS A 22 -8.02 -6.22 -14.65
N PRO A 23 -8.73 -5.58 -13.69
CA PRO A 23 -8.71 -6.01 -12.31
C PRO A 23 -9.38 -7.37 -12.16
N VAL A 24 -8.75 -8.26 -11.40
CA VAL A 24 -9.30 -9.57 -11.02
C VAL A 24 -9.42 -9.57 -9.51
N PHE A 25 -10.64 -9.72 -9.01
CA PHE A 25 -10.90 -9.59 -7.58
C PHE A 25 -10.80 -10.94 -6.87
N VAL A 26 -10.12 -10.90 -5.73
CA VAL A 26 -10.02 -11.95 -4.73
C VAL A 26 -10.61 -11.42 -3.43
N ASP A 27 -11.45 -12.23 -2.80
CA ASP A 27 -12.13 -11.83 -1.58
C ASP A 27 -11.17 -11.68 -0.40
N ILE A 28 -11.63 -11.05 0.64
CA ILE A 28 -10.88 -10.78 1.86
C ILE A 28 -10.95 -11.94 2.86
N ASP A 29 -10.01 -11.97 3.78
CA ASP A 29 -10.12 -12.66 5.07
C ASP A 29 -11.08 -11.86 5.98
N GLU A 30 -12.07 -12.53 6.53
CA GLU A 30 -13.15 -11.90 7.30
C GLU A 30 -12.69 -11.21 8.59
N LYS A 31 -11.52 -11.58 9.13
CA LYS A 31 -11.00 -11.03 10.39
C LYS A 31 -10.09 -9.83 10.18
N THR A 32 -9.22 -9.92 9.16
CA THR A 32 -8.21 -8.88 8.89
C THR A 32 -8.67 -7.86 7.86
N TYR A 33 -9.69 -8.20 7.06
CA TYR A 33 -10.19 -7.44 5.90
C TYR A 33 -9.19 -7.26 4.77
N ASN A 34 -8.02 -7.88 4.85
CA ASN A 34 -7.03 -7.92 3.79
C ASN A 34 -7.32 -9.07 2.83
N ILE A 35 -6.76 -9.02 1.61
CA ILE A 35 -6.90 -10.08 0.61
C ILE A 35 -6.56 -11.45 1.20
N ASP A 36 -7.40 -12.46 0.96
CA ASP A 36 -7.17 -13.84 1.40
C ASP A 36 -6.19 -14.54 0.46
N PRO A 37 -4.94 -14.81 0.88
CA PRO A 37 -3.95 -15.40 0.00
C PRO A 37 -4.32 -16.80 -0.46
N SER A 38 -5.13 -17.55 0.28
CA SER A 38 -5.57 -18.91 -0.09
C SER A 38 -6.44 -18.92 -1.35
N LYS A 39 -7.06 -17.79 -1.69
CA LYS A 39 -7.94 -17.64 -2.86
C LYS A 39 -7.23 -17.03 -4.08
N ILE A 40 -5.95 -16.66 -3.96
CA ILE A 40 -5.22 -15.97 -5.04
C ILE A 40 -4.93 -16.91 -6.20
N GLU A 41 -4.39 -18.12 -5.92
CA GLU A 41 -3.93 -19.03 -6.99
C GLU A 41 -5.03 -19.44 -7.96
N GLU A 42 -6.27 -19.64 -7.51
CA GLU A 42 -7.40 -20.01 -8.36
C GLU A 42 -7.78 -18.91 -9.38
N LYS A 43 -7.36 -17.68 -9.16
CA LYS A 43 -7.60 -16.52 -10.05
C LYS A 43 -6.44 -16.24 -10.99
N ILE A 44 -5.32 -16.96 -10.88
CA ILE A 44 -4.16 -16.75 -11.74
C ILE A 44 -4.43 -17.36 -13.11
N THR A 45 -4.18 -16.58 -14.15
CA THR A 45 -4.25 -17.01 -15.56
C THR A 45 -2.93 -16.67 -16.26
N PRO A 46 -2.68 -17.17 -17.49
CA PRO A 46 -1.52 -16.76 -18.29
C PRO A 46 -1.44 -15.24 -18.57
N LYS A 47 -2.54 -14.51 -18.37
CA LYS A 47 -2.62 -13.05 -18.54
C LYS A 47 -2.28 -12.29 -17.27
N THR A 48 -2.23 -12.95 -16.11
CA THR A 48 -1.91 -12.30 -14.84
C THR A 48 -0.46 -11.80 -14.84
N LYS A 49 -0.25 -10.57 -14.38
CA LYS A 49 1.07 -9.92 -14.36
C LYS A 49 1.51 -9.46 -12.98
N ALA A 50 0.55 -9.13 -12.10
CA ALA A 50 0.86 -8.64 -10.77
C ALA A 50 -0.28 -8.93 -9.79
N ILE A 51 0.08 -8.82 -8.50
CA ILE A 51 -0.85 -8.82 -7.37
C ILE A 51 -0.70 -7.47 -6.67
N ILE A 52 -1.83 -6.80 -6.36
CA ILE A 52 -1.87 -5.58 -5.56
C ILE A 52 -2.59 -5.90 -4.24
N PRO A 53 -1.88 -6.36 -3.21
CA PRO A 53 -2.44 -6.46 -1.87
C PRO A 53 -2.60 -5.05 -1.29
N VAL A 54 -3.66 -4.87 -0.49
CA VAL A 54 -3.93 -3.62 0.22
C VAL A 54 -3.68 -3.83 1.70
N SER A 55 -2.92 -2.95 2.33
CA SER A 55 -2.71 -2.92 3.78
C SER A 55 -3.85 -2.13 4.44
N LEU A 56 -5.06 -2.71 4.41
CA LEU A 56 -6.29 -2.04 4.81
C LEU A 56 -6.31 -1.77 6.32
N TYR A 57 -6.89 -0.64 6.70
CA TYR A 57 -6.96 -0.16 8.10
C TYR A 57 -5.58 -0.06 8.77
N GLY A 58 -4.52 0.01 7.98
CA GLY A 58 -3.16 0.19 8.47
C GLY A 58 -2.41 -1.11 8.76
N GLN A 59 -3.03 -2.28 8.59
CA GLN A 59 -2.40 -3.58 8.82
C GLN A 59 -1.89 -4.17 7.49
N PRO A 60 -0.59 -4.54 7.38
CA PRO A 60 -0.08 -5.26 6.22
C PRO A 60 -0.82 -6.58 5.98
N ALA A 61 -1.02 -6.95 4.72
CA ALA A 61 -1.56 -8.25 4.33
C ALA A 61 -0.60 -9.41 4.68
N ASP A 62 -0.98 -10.65 4.40
CA ASP A 62 -0.14 -11.84 4.63
C ASP A 62 0.94 -11.94 3.53
N MET A 63 1.97 -11.11 3.68
CA MET A 63 2.94 -10.85 2.62
C MET A 63 3.84 -12.03 2.29
N ASP A 64 4.15 -12.90 3.27
CA ASP A 64 4.97 -14.09 3.01
C ASP A 64 4.27 -15.03 2.02
N GLU A 65 3.00 -15.33 2.26
CA GLU A 65 2.18 -16.18 1.42
C GLU A 65 1.96 -15.55 0.04
N ILE A 66 1.66 -14.25 -0.01
CA ILE A 66 1.48 -13.51 -1.26
C ILE A 66 2.76 -13.52 -2.09
N ASN A 67 3.91 -13.24 -1.47
CA ASN A 67 5.21 -13.23 -2.14
C ASN A 67 5.63 -14.63 -2.61
N GLN A 68 5.29 -15.69 -1.87
CA GLN A 68 5.53 -17.08 -2.31
C GLN A 68 4.70 -17.41 -3.55
N ILE A 69 3.42 -17.05 -3.57
CA ILE A 69 2.55 -17.23 -4.74
C ILE A 69 3.09 -16.43 -5.92
N ALA A 70 3.41 -15.17 -5.71
CA ALA A 70 3.96 -14.31 -6.76
C ALA A 70 5.25 -14.88 -7.37
N LYS A 71 6.17 -15.35 -6.54
CA LYS A 71 7.42 -15.98 -6.97
C LYS A 71 7.16 -17.26 -7.76
N LYS A 72 6.27 -18.13 -7.30
CA LYS A 72 5.88 -19.39 -7.98
C LYS A 72 5.35 -19.14 -9.39
N HIS A 73 4.57 -18.08 -9.58
CA HIS A 73 3.92 -17.74 -10.83
C HIS A 73 4.60 -16.61 -11.62
N ASN A 74 5.80 -16.19 -11.20
CA ASN A 74 6.56 -15.10 -11.82
C ASN A 74 5.75 -13.80 -11.96
N LEU A 75 5.00 -13.45 -10.91
CA LEU A 75 4.20 -12.24 -10.82
C LEU A 75 4.94 -11.16 -10.03
N LYS A 76 4.56 -9.89 -10.24
CA LYS A 76 5.03 -8.77 -9.46
C LYS A 76 4.07 -8.45 -8.31
N VAL A 77 4.61 -7.94 -7.21
CA VAL A 77 3.83 -7.50 -6.04
C VAL A 77 3.97 -6.00 -5.85
N ILE A 78 2.83 -5.31 -5.90
CA ILE A 78 2.74 -3.86 -5.65
C ILE A 78 1.87 -3.65 -4.43
N VAL A 79 2.46 -3.27 -3.31
CA VAL A 79 1.73 -3.06 -2.05
C VAL A 79 1.00 -1.72 -2.10
N ASP A 80 -0.31 -1.74 -1.94
CA ASP A 80 -1.10 -0.54 -1.66
C ASP A 80 -1.06 -0.27 -0.15
N GLY A 81 -0.06 0.48 0.28
CA GLY A 81 0.17 0.93 1.65
C GLY A 81 -0.40 2.32 1.94
N ALA A 82 -1.44 2.74 1.19
CA ALA A 82 -2.03 4.08 1.37
C ALA A 82 -2.62 4.32 2.78
N GLN A 83 -2.82 3.28 3.57
CA GLN A 83 -3.35 3.36 4.94
C GLN A 83 -2.36 2.89 6.01
N SER A 84 -1.18 2.37 5.64
CA SER A 84 -0.33 1.58 6.55
C SER A 84 1.09 2.15 6.75
N PHE A 85 1.36 3.34 6.23
CA PHE A 85 2.69 3.94 6.41
C PHE A 85 3.10 3.97 7.89
N GLY A 86 4.26 3.37 8.19
CA GLY A 86 4.78 3.24 9.57
C GLY A 86 4.37 1.95 10.29
N SER A 87 3.51 1.12 9.72
CA SER A 87 3.30 -0.24 10.20
C SER A 87 4.47 -1.17 9.85
N ASN A 88 4.54 -2.31 10.50
CA ASN A 88 5.51 -3.34 10.17
C ASN A 88 4.86 -4.73 10.05
N TYR A 89 5.57 -5.62 9.38
CA TYR A 89 5.26 -7.03 9.22
C TYR A 89 6.50 -7.83 9.55
N LYS A 90 6.47 -8.62 10.63
CA LYS A 90 7.61 -9.43 11.10
C LYS A 90 8.92 -8.64 11.26
N GLY A 91 8.81 -7.38 11.67
CA GLY A 91 9.96 -6.47 11.84
C GLY A 91 10.34 -5.67 10.58
N GLU A 92 9.82 -6.02 9.40
CA GLU A 92 10.03 -5.26 8.17
C GLU A 92 9.01 -4.13 8.03
N SER A 93 9.46 -2.99 7.51
CA SER A 93 8.58 -1.87 7.21
C SER A 93 7.58 -2.21 6.11
N ASP A 94 6.33 -1.77 6.26
CA ASP A 94 5.28 -1.85 5.23
C ASP A 94 5.75 -1.34 3.86
N SER A 95 6.62 -0.35 3.85
CA SER A 95 7.22 0.21 2.63
C SER A 95 8.20 -0.71 1.90
N ASN A 96 8.50 -1.89 2.46
CA ASN A 96 9.52 -2.83 1.95
C ASN A 96 9.01 -4.25 1.68
N LEU A 97 7.70 -4.44 1.57
CA LEU A 97 7.09 -5.78 1.55
C LEU A 97 6.83 -6.37 0.15
N GLY A 98 7.00 -5.57 -0.91
CA GLY A 98 6.80 -6.02 -2.30
C GLY A 98 7.90 -5.56 -3.24
N ASP A 99 7.74 -5.80 -4.56
CA ASP A 99 8.62 -5.20 -5.58
C ASP A 99 8.54 -3.66 -5.54
N ILE A 100 7.33 -3.13 -5.31
CA ILE A 100 7.04 -1.72 -5.06
C ILE A 100 6.03 -1.64 -3.92
N SER A 101 6.21 -0.66 -3.03
CA SER A 101 5.16 -0.25 -2.09
C SER A 101 4.76 1.20 -2.36
N CYS A 102 3.46 1.48 -2.27
CA CYS A 102 2.90 2.81 -2.49
C CYS A 102 2.31 3.33 -1.19
N THR A 103 2.45 4.62 -0.90
CA THR A 103 1.73 5.26 0.19
C THR A 103 1.09 6.56 -0.27
N SER A 104 0.06 6.99 0.46
CA SER A 104 -0.63 8.26 0.24
C SER A 104 -0.33 9.22 1.39
N PHE A 105 -0.10 10.47 1.03
CA PHE A 105 0.02 11.58 1.98
C PHE A 105 -1.20 12.51 1.93
N PHE A 106 -2.33 12.04 1.39
CA PHE A 106 -3.60 12.77 1.48
C PHE A 106 -3.86 13.19 2.94
N PRO A 107 -4.45 14.36 3.22
CA PRO A 107 -4.54 14.92 4.59
C PRO A 107 -5.13 13.99 5.66
N ALA A 108 -6.05 13.10 5.29
CA ALA A 108 -6.68 12.14 6.21
C ALA A 108 -5.87 10.85 6.43
N LYS A 109 -4.71 10.69 5.79
CA LYS A 109 -3.88 9.48 5.93
C LYS A 109 -3.04 9.51 7.22
N PRO A 110 -2.53 8.33 7.67
CA PRO A 110 -1.72 8.26 8.89
C PRO A 110 -0.62 9.32 8.95
N LEU A 111 0.15 9.48 7.86
CA LEU A 111 1.03 10.62 7.64
C LEU A 111 0.48 11.45 6.49
N GLY A 112 -0.28 12.50 6.78
CA GLY A 112 -0.90 13.38 5.77
C GLY A 112 -0.21 14.74 5.66
N CYS A 113 -0.04 15.23 4.42
CA CYS A 113 0.29 16.63 4.13
C CYS A 113 -0.98 17.50 4.09
N TYR A 114 -0.91 18.73 3.57
CA TYR A 114 -2.04 19.67 3.49
C TYR A 114 -2.63 19.75 2.07
N GLY A 115 -2.45 18.72 1.28
CA GLY A 115 -2.95 18.57 -0.08
C GLY A 115 -2.66 17.16 -0.57
N ASP A 116 -2.66 16.95 -1.89
CA ASP A 116 -2.33 15.65 -2.47
C ASP A 116 -0.83 15.36 -2.39
N GLY A 117 -0.50 14.12 -2.12
CA GLY A 117 0.86 13.63 -2.07
C GLY A 117 0.91 12.11 -1.92
N GLY A 118 2.06 11.55 -2.22
CA GLY A 118 2.33 10.12 -2.08
C GLY A 118 3.79 9.82 -2.31
N ALA A 119 4.17 8.59 -2.03
CA ALA A 119 5.51 8.07 -2.32
C ALA A 119 5.45 6.63 -2.81
N LEU A 120 6.49 6.25 -3.53
CA LEU A 120 6.76 4.91 -4.01
C LEU A 120 8.10 4.48 -3.44
N PHE A 121 8.15 3.24 -2.95
CA PHE A 121 9.35 2.63 -2.36
C PHE A 121 9.71 1.37 -3.12
N THR A 122 10.99 1.18 -3.42
CA THR A 122 11.53 -0.03 -4.04
C THR A 122 13.01 -0.15 -3.76
N ASN A 123 13.51 -1.39 -3.67
CA ASN A 123 14.94 -1.71 -3.55
C ASN A 123 15.58 -2.00 -4.92
N ASP A 124 14.83 -1.99 -6.01
CA ASP A 124 15.35 -2.15 -7.37
C ASP A 124 15.71 -0.78 -7.95
N GLU A 125 17.03 -0.51 -8.10
CA GLU A 125 17.54 0.77 -8.62
C GLU A 125 17.02 1.06 -10.03
N LYS A 126 16.93 0.06 -10.91
CA LYS A 126 16.43 0.24 -12.28
C LYS A 126 14.96 0.63 -12.28
N LEU A 127 14.19 0.02 -11.39
CA LEU A 127 12.78 0.35 -11.20
C LEU A 127 12.62 1.75 -10.62
N ALA A 128 13.44 2.12 -9.62
CA ALA A 128 13.47 3.46 -9.04
C ALA A 128 13.77 4.54 -10.08
N ASP A 129 14.75 4.32 -10.94
CA ASP A 129 15.12 5.28 -12.00
C ASP A 129 14.02 5.41 -13.06
N LYS A 130 13.38 4.30 -13.42
CA LYS A 130 12.23 4.33 -14.32
C LYS A 130 11.05 5.10 -13.70
N ILE A 131 10.75 4.89 -12.43
CA ILE A 131 9.69 5.60 -11.70
C ILE A 131 10.00 7.10 -11.63
N LYS A 132 11.24 7.48 -11.30
CA LYS A 132 11.70 8.88 -11.30
C LYS A 132 11.49 9.54 -12.68
N SER A 133 11.84 8.82 -13.75
CA SER A 133 11.61 9.30 -15.13
C SER A 133 10.12 9.47 -15.42
N LEU A 134 9.30 8.45 -15.15
CA LEU A 134 7.84 8.50 -15.40
C LEU A 134 7.17 9.64 -14.65
N ARG A 135 7.58 9.90 -13.40
CA ARG A 135 7.11 11.02 -12.56
C ARG A 135 7.41 12.40 -13.16
N LEU A 136 8.41 12.48 -14.02
CA LEU A 136 8.88 13.69 -14.69
C LEU A 136 8.58 13.66 -16.20
N HIS A 137 7.37 13.25 -16.59
CA HIS A 137 6.95 13.15 -17.98
C HIS A 137 7.80 12.19 -18.84
N GLY A 138 8.39 11.17 -18.24
CA GLY A 138 9.25 10.20 -18.93
C GLY A 138 10.64 10.73 -19.30
N GLN A 139 11.11 11.82 -18.66
CA GLN A 139 12.44 12.38 -18.92
C GLN A 139 13.54 11.50 -18.36
N SER A 140 14.57 11.25 -19.18
CA SER A 140 15.87 10.71 -18.72
C SER A 140 16.90 11.82 -18.50
N ILE A 141 16.91 12.79 -19.40
CA ILE A 141 17.71 14.03 -19.34
C ILE A 141 16.74 15.17 -19.68
N ARG A 142 17.02 16.38 -19.23
CA ARG A 142 16.18 17.55 -19.46
C ARG A 142 15.79 17.67 -20.94
N TYR A 143 14.46 17.68 -21.22
CA TYR A 143 13.85 17.72 -22.55
C TYR A 143 14.04 16.45 -23.42
N HIS A 144 14.60 15.36 -22.88
CA HIS A 144 14.66 14.06 -23.56
C HIS A 144 13.71 13.07 -22.90
N HIS A 145 12.59 12.78 -23.57
CA HIS A 145 11.52 11.91 -23.05
C HIS A 145 11.63 10.52 -23.66
N GLN A 146 11.94 9.52 -22.85
CA GLN A 146 12.05 8.11 -23.27
C GLN A 146 10.74 7.35 -23.10
N TYR A 147 9.85 7.85 -22.22
CA TYR A 147 8.58 7.22 -21.89
C TYR A 147 7.46 8.27 -21.95
N ILE A 148 6.23 7.80 -22.11
CA ILE A 148 5.05 8.59 -21.78
C ILE A 148 4.86 8.51 -20.27
N GLY A 149 5.00 9.62 -19.59
CA GLY A 149 4.88 9.76 -18.14
C GLY A 149 3.88 10.84 -17.76
N MET A 150 3.97 11.31 -16.53
CA MET A 150 3.09 12.35 -15.98
C MET A 150 3.89 13.35 -15.12
N GLY A 151 3.30 14.47 -14.80
CA GLY A 151 3.80 15.42 -13.81
C GLY A 151 3.42 14.99 -12.40
N GLY A 152 4.10 13.96 -11.87
CA GLY A 152 3.79 13.37 -10.56
C GLY A 152 4.76 13.80 -9.46
N ARG A 153 5.11 15.08 -9.41
CA ARG A 153 5.99 15.63 -8.37
C ARG A 153 5.23 15.89 -7.06
N LEU A 154 5.90 15.72 -5.94
CA LEU A 154 5.41 16.23 -4.66
C LEU A 154 5.77 17.71 -4.55
N ASP A 155 4.81 18.57 -4.26
CA ASP A 155 5.04 20.00 -4.05
C ASP A 155 5.93 20.24 -2.84
N THR A 156 6.86 21.21 -2.96
CA THR A 156 7.84 21.51 -1.91
C THR A 156 7.17 21.90 -0.59
N ILE A 157 6.05 22.61 -0.65
CA ILE A 157 5.26 22.99 0.55
C ILE A 157 4.74 21.72 1.24
N GLN A 158 4.21 20.76 0.50
CA GLN A 158 3.72 19.51 1.06
C GLN A 158 4.87 18.68 1.66
N ALA A 159 6.01 18.64 0.99
CA ALA A 159 7.22 18.00 1.52
C ALA A 159 7.70 18.64 2.83
N ALA A 160 7.63 19.97 2.95
CA ALA A 160 7.98 20.69 4.18
C ALA A 160 7.05 20.31 5.34
N VAL A 161 5.73 20.23 5.09
CA VAL A 161 4.74 19.76 6.09
C VAL A 161 5.07 18.35 6.57
N LEU A 162 5.33 17.43 5.62
CA LEU A 162 5.68 16.04 5.94
C LEU A 162 6.96 15.94 6.77
N ASN A 163 7.99 16.71 6.44
CA ASN A 163 9.25 16.75 7.20
C ASN A 163 9.06 17.20 8.66
N VAL A 164 8.10 18.08 8.92
CA VAL A 164 7.75 18.47 10.30
C VAL A 164 7.00 17.34 10.99
N LYS A 165 5.96 16.78 10.36
CA LYS A 165 5.12 15.72 10.94
C LYS A 165 5.90 14.43 11.22
N LEU A 166 6.84 14.04 10.34
CA LEU A 166 7.68 12.86 10.51
C LEU A 166 8.44 12.85 11.84
N LYS A 167 8.84 14.02 12.36
CA LYS A 167 9.54 14.13 13.65
C LYS A 167 8.71 13.64 14.84
N TYR A 168 7.40 13.65 14.71
CA TYR A 168 6.44 13.27 15.76
C TYR A 168 5.71 11.98 15.45
N TYR A 169 5.96 11.41 14.27
CA TYR A 169 5.12 10.37 13.69
C TYR A 169 5.12 9.06 14.49
N GLU A 170 6.26 8.63 15.03
CA GLU A 170 6.33 7.44 15.90
C GLU A 170 5.45 7.60 17.15
N LYS A 171 5.46 8.80 17.75
CA LYS A 171 4.59 9.12 18.87
C LYS A 171 3.11 9.08 18.47
N ASP A 172 2.78 9.61 17.29
CA ASP A 172 1.41 9.63 16.78
C ASP A 172 0.90 8.20 16.49
N LEU A 173 1.74 7.34 15.92
CA LEU A 173 1.42 5.92 15.73
C LEU A 173 1.11 5.22 17.06
N LYS A 174 1.92 5.47 18.09
CA LYS A 174 1.67 4.89 19.43
C LYS A 174 0.33 5.39 20.01
N LEU A 175 0.03 6.67 19.89
CA LEU A 175 -1.25 7.22 20.34
C LEU A 175 -2.45 6.62 19.60
N ARG A 176 -2.32 6.36 18.29
CA ARG A 176 -3.34 5.67 17.48
C ARG A 176 -3.56 4.24 17.99
N GLN A 177 -2.49 3.50 18.32
CA GLN A 177 -2.59 2.17 18.91
C GLN A 177 -3.33 2.21 20.26
N ASP A 178 -2.97 3.15 21.15
CA ASP A 178 -3.63 3.31 22.45
C ASP A 178 -5.13 3.59 22.30
N VAL A 179 -5.52 4.37 21.27
CA VAL A 179 -6.93 4.65 20.95
C VAL A 179 -7.62 3.40 20.41
N ALA A 180 -7.00 2.69 19.46
CA ALA A 180 -7.55 1.46 18.89
C ALA A 180 -7.80 0.39 19.94
N GLU A 181 -6.86 0.20 20.89
CA GLU A 181 -7.02 -0.73 22.01
C GLU A 181 -8.21 -0.37 22.90
N LYS A 182 -8.42 0.93 23.19
CA LYS A 182 -9.57 1.40 23.98
C LYS A 182 -10.89 1.09 23.26
N TYR A 183 -10.96 1.36 21.94
CA TYR A 183 -12.14 1.02 21.13
C TYR A 183 -12.38 -0.49 21.13
N THR A 184 -11.38 -1.29 20.83
CA THR A 184 -11.48 -2.75 20.81
C THR A 184 -12.01 -3.28 22.13
N LYS A 185 -11.43 -2.87 23.27
CA LYS A 185 -11.88 -3.28 24.60
C LYS A 185 -13.33 -2.89 24.87
N ALA A 186 -13.72 -1.66 24.55
CA ALA A 186 -15.06 -1.15 24.80
C ALA A 186 -16.13 -1.82 23.92
N LEU A 187 -15.80 -2.15 22.67
CA LEU A 187 -16.70 -2.78 21.72
C LEU A 187 -16.85 -4.27 21.98
N HIS A 188 -15.76 -4.97 22.29
CA HIS A 188 -15.82 -6.40 22.69
C HIS A 188 -16.65 -6.61 23.93
N ALA A 189 -16.63 -5.69 24.89
CA ALA A 189 -17.51 -5.74 26.08
C ALA A 189 -19.00 -5.67 25.73
N LYS A 190 -19.35 -5.28 24.49
CA LYS A 190 -20.70 -5.22 23.95
C LYS A 190 -20.96 -6.29 22.87
N ASN A 191 -20.09 -7.30 22.76
CA ASN A 191 -20.13 -8.33 21.72
C ASN A 191 -20.10 -7.76 20.27
N ILE A 192 -19.39 -6.66 20.07
CA ILE A 192 -19.14 -6.09 18.74
C ILE A 192 -17.72 -6.48 18.33
N GLU A 193 -17.60 -7.15 17.20
CA GLU A 193 -16.31 -7.51 16.62
C GLU A 193 -15.59 -6.28 16.06
N THR A 194 -14.27 -6.31 16.17
CA THR A 194 -13.38 -5.27 15.64
C THR A 194 -12.36 -5.91 14.69
N PRO A 195 -11.74 -5.15 13.77
CA PRO A 195 -10.68 -5.67 12.92
C PRO A 195 -9.58 -6.36 13.76
N PHE A 196 -9.25 -7.59 13.40
CA PHE A 196 -8.23 -8.37 14.10
C PHE A 196 -6.84 -8.00 13.58
N VAL A 197 -5.94 -7.61 14.47
CA VAL A 197 -4.53 -7.40 14.16
C VAL A 197 -3.72 -8.60 14.57
N LYS A 198 -3.01 -9.23 13.64
CA LYS A 198 -2.14 -10.37 13.88
C LYS A 198 -0.94 -9.96 14.75
N THR A 199 -0.42 -10.89 15.55
CA THR A 199 0.64 -10.63 16.55
C THR A 199 2.02 -10.36 15.93
N ASP A 200 2.22 -10.75 14.67
CA ASP A 200 3.47 -10.61 13.94
C ASP A 200 3.61 -9.26 13.22
N ARG A 201 2.66 -8.35 13.42
CA ARG A 201 2.60 -7.06 12.72
C ARG A 201 1.96 -5.97 13.55
N THR A 202 2.10 -4.73 13.10
CA THR A 202 1.42 -3.56 13.68
C THR A 202 0.44 -2.98 12.67
N SER A 203 -0.53 -2.20 13.17
CA SER A 203 -1.42 -1.40 12.33
C SER A 203 -1.11 0.08 12.52
N ALA A 204 -1.18 0.87 11.45
CA ALA A 204 -1.04 2.32 11.52
C ALA A 204 -2.36 3.05 11.83
N TRP A 205 -3.52 2.35 11.75
CA TRP A 205 -4.90 2.84 12.00
C TRP A 205 -5.32 4.10 11.24
#